data_05828d4448e63d8739f3b91fd5c5e2df
#
_entry.id   05828d4448e63d8739f3b91fd5c5e2df
#
_cell.length_a   1.000
_cell.length_b   1.000
_cell.length_c   1.000
_cell.angle_alpha   90.00
_cell.angle_beta   90.00
_cell.angle_gamma   90.00
#
_symmetry.space_group_name_H-M   'P 1'
#
loop_
_entity.id
_entity.type
_entity.pdbx_description
1 polymer ?
#
loop_
_entity_poly.entity_id
_entity_poly.type
_entity_poly.pdbx_seq_one_letter_code
_entity_poly.pdbx_strand_id
1 'polypeptide(L)'
;MFYFPHFPTKKTSHRKYFSFFLVIILSATIIGTHFTYPVINESYQTSLLSKMEHAKNFEEFCNSLFCYEITSDTVTTAYTVENPAAYDIPSLIPDLTSFSYKSYQNSFRSSDYTNNLITRTLNSFDSSSLSDKEQLTYNLLKNTLSLNSKLNNYPYYSELLGSSTGVQASLPITLGEYPLHSKNDIQTYFQLIKQVPDYFNDVMEYEKERESLHLLSKECIYPGTFQSLSTILEGLKGEDNAFIDTFNERIQQIPELTQKQQNDYRNKNKHYVETYIIPAYESLYDYLAAKSSSKMTLDENTSYGLSNFPQGKNYYTLLVKQSTGSSKTPDELITLTENTLKETIGNVINTAMENPDLYTYYCNNEAKSYYENPQSILEALSLLMRTDYPALSTTPDYEIKNVSDSLATSSSPAFYMIPPIDNTRGETIYINPLFTNNENGNLFTTLAHEGFPGHLYQTVYFNNTNPNPIRQILNYPGFVEGWATYVELNSYQYMDYPKSMESLCKLYQGDTIISLAISSRIDLGVNYENWTLSDVKKFFEDNGFNSYYANNLYTYVVEAPANYLSYFIGCLEIQELKNEYQLMYKDTYSEKEFHKKLLETGPCDFDTLKKYILN
;
A
#
# COMPACT_ATOMS: atom_id res chain seq x y z
N MET A 1 20.45 -5.13 29.63
CA MET A 1 20.18 -4.76 28.24
C MET A 1 19.28 -5.86 27.70
N PHE A 2 17.99 -5.59 27.46
CA PHE A 2 17.07 -6.56 26.93
C PHE A 2 17.34 -6.73 25.43
N TYR A 3 17.30 -7.95 24.95
CA TYR A 3 17.55 -8.31 23.57
C TYR A 3 16.21 -8.46 22.85
N PHE A 4 15.99 -7.72 21.77
CA PHE A 4 14.85 -7.90 20.90
C PHE A 4 15.31 -8.71 19.68
N PRO A 5 14.83 -9.96 19.47
CA PRO A 5 15.34 -10.83 18.41
C PRO A 5 15.15 -10.30 17.00
N HIS A 6 14.19 -9.43 16.78
CA HIS A 6 13.99 -8.78 15.48
C HIS A 6 14.92 -7.57 15.24
N PHE A 7 15.70 -7.13 16.27
CA PHE A 7 16.81 -6.20 16.12
C PHE A 7 18.14 -6.94 16.39
N PRO A 8 18.73 -7.65 15.40
CA PRO A 8 19.88 -8.52 15.62
C PRO A 8 21.12 -7.75 16.12
N THR A 9 21.72 -8.29 17.19
CA THR A 9 22.90 -7.71 17.86
C THR A 9 24.25 -8.17 17.29
N LYS A 10 24.28 -9.05 16.28
CA LYS A 10 25.52 -9.55 15.65
C LYS A 10 25.38 -9.69 14.14
N LYS A 11 26.49 -9.39 13.43
CA LYS A 11 26.70 -9.69 12.01
C LYS A 11 26.48 -11.17 11.72
N THR A 12 25.25 -11.58 11.51
CA THR A 12 24.94 -12.75 10.72
C THR A 12 24.53 -12.26 9.35
N SER A 13 25.16 -12.82 8.32
CA SER A 13 25.03 -12.45 6.92
C SER A 13 23.65 -12.80 6.38
N HIS A 14 22.61 -12.12 6.83
CA HIS A 14 21.27 -12.33 6.29
C HIS A 14 20.55 -10.98 6.15
N ARG A 15 20.41 -10.54 4.90
CA ARG A 15 19.51 -9.51 4.38
C ARG A 15 18.01 -9.78 4.72
N LYS A 16 17.69 -10.63 5.70
CA LYS A 16 16.39 -11.28 5.87
C LYS A 16 15.39 -10.57 6.78
N TYR A 17 15.69 -9.43 7.40
CA TYR A 17 14.84 -8.95 8.51
C TYR A 17 14.35 -7.51 8.41
N PHE A 18 14.43 -6.87 7.25
CA PHE A 18 13.80 -5.56 7.01
C PHE A 18 12.91 -5.57 5.76
N SER A 19 12.24 -6.70 5.51
CA SER A 19 11.08 -6.72 4.62
C SER A 19 9.84 -6.49 5.47
N PHE A 20 9.75 -5.33 6.10
CA PHE A 20 8.49 -4.89 6.66
C PHE A 20 7.58 -4.50 5.50
N PHE A 21 6.51 -5.26 5.37
CA PHE A 21 5.24 -4.99 4.71
C PHE A 21 5.27 -3.87 3.66
N LEU A 22 5.74 -4.20 2.49
CA LEU A 22 5.30 -3.55 1.28
C LEU A 22 4.04 -4.27 0.84
N VAL A 23 2.91 -3.92 1.42
CA VAL A 23 1.65 -4.16 0.75
C VAL A 23 1.71 -3.25 -0.47
N ILE A 24 2.05 -3.83 -1.62
CA ILE A 24 1.69 -3.22 -2.88
C ILE A 24 0.18 -3.29 -2.89
N ILE A 25 -0.46 -2.30 -2.25
CA ILE A 25 -1.81 -1.94 -2.60
C ILE A 25 -1.66 -1.47 -4.04
N LEU A 26 -1.83 -2.39 -4.99
CA LEU A 26 -2.29 -2.09 -6.34
C LEU A 26 -3.76 -1.65 -6.30
N SER A 27 -4.24 -1.16 -5.14
CA SER A 27 -5.28 -0.17 -5.13
C SER A 27 -4.60 1.03 -5.75
N ALA A 28 -4.78 1.15 -7.06
CA ALA A 28 -4.44 2.35 -7.77
C ALA A 28 -4.65 3.50 -6.80
N THR A 29 -3.59 4.25 -6.53
CA THR A 29 -3.64 5.49 -5.77
C THR A 29 -4.46 6.47 -6.60
N ILE A 30 -5.73 6.12 -6.81
CA ILE A 30 -6.64 6.77 -7.76
C ILE A 30 -6.99 8.16 -7.27
N ILE A 31 -6.80 8.44 -5.98
CA ILE A 31 -7.06 9.78 -5.44
C ILE A 31 -5.88 10.22 -4.56
N GLY A 32 -4.71 10.35 -5.13
CA GLY A 32 -3.54 10.83 -4.38
C GLY A 32 -2.60 11.73 -5.16
N THR A 33 -2.39 11.44 -6.40
CA THR A 33 -1.62 12.29 -7.31
C THR A 33 -2.31 12.25 -8.65
N HIS A 34 -3.16 13.22 -8.94
CA HIS A 34 -3.69 13.41 -10.27
C HIS A 34 -2.57 13.82 -11.22
N PHE A 35 -1.83 12.83 -11.71
CA PHE A 35 -1.13 12.96 -12.96
C PHE A 35 -2.19 12.80 -14.06
N THR A 36 -2.82 13.90 -14.48
CA THR A 36 -3.77 13.86 -15.57
C THR A 36 -2.99 13.91 -16.88
N TYR A 37 -3.31 13.02 -17.76
CA TYR A 37 -2.60 12.66 -18.98
C TYR A 37 -3.11 13.42 -20.19
N PRO A 38 -2.33 13.48 -21.29
CA PRO A 38 -2.93 13.80 -22.57
C PRO A 38 -3.94 12.70 -22.85
N VAL A 39 -5.22 13.07 -22.71
CA VAL A 39 -6.35 12.16 -22.70
C VAL A 39 -6.52 11.58 -24.10
N ILE A 40 -5.98 10.39 -24.32
CA ILE A 40 -6.23 9.62 -25.57
C ILE A 40 -7.73 9.35 -25.69
N ASN A 41 -8.45 9.31 -24.57
CA ASN A 41 -9.89 9.15 -24.48
C ASN A 41 -10.60 10.47 -24.09
N GLU A 42 -10.06 11.60 -24.50
CA GLU A 42 -10.49 12.96 -24.12
C GLU A 42 -11.99 13.21 -24.35
N SER A 43 -12.54 12.68 -25.44
CA SER A 43 -13.97 12.83 -25.73
C SER A 43 -14.86 12.10 -24.71
N TYR A 44 -14.45 10.93 -24.24
CA TYR A 44 -15.18 10.18 -23.23
C TYR A 44 -15.06 10.84 -21.85
N GLN A 45 -13.86 11.20 -21.44
CA GLN A 45 -13.60 11.94 -20.20
C GLN A 45 -14.39 13.28 -20.17
N THR A 46 -14.38 14.04 -21.24
CA THR A 46 -15.18 15.27 -21.37
C THR A 46 -16.68 14.99 -21.25
N SER A 47 -17.16 13.87 -21.82
CA SER A 47 -18.56 13.49 -21.70
C SER A 47 -18.94 13.15 -20.25
N LEU A 48 -18.05 12.52 -19.49
CA LEU A 48 -18.25 12.20 -18.06
C LEU A 48 -18.31 13.48 -17.21
N LEU A 49 -17.44 14.45 -17.45
CA LEU A 49 -17.51 15.76 -16.79
C LEU A 49 -18.86 16.46 -17.06
N SER A 50 -19.34 16.41 -18.30
CA SER A 50 -20.67 16.95 -18.63
C SER A 50 -21.81 16.15 -17.96
N LYS A 51 -21.71 14.82 -17.88
CA LYS A 51 -22.69 13.99 -17.15
C LYS A 51 -22.71 14.36 -15.66
N MET A 52 -21.54 14.55 -15.02
CA MET A 52 -21.47 14.98 -13.64
C MET A 52 -22.13 16.34 -13.43
N GLU A 53 -21.82 17.34 -14.28
CA GLU A 53 -22.37 18.69 -14.16
C GLU A 53 -23.90 18.74 -14.31
N HIS A 54 -24.48 17.82 -15.07
CA HIS A 54 -25.92 17.73 -15.33
C HIS A 54 -26.61 16.56 -14.62
N ALA A 55 -25.93 15.95 -13.62
CA ALA A 55 -26.48 14.83 -12.86
C ALA A 55 -27.80 15.23 -12.14
N LYS A 56 -28.83 14.43 -12.29
CA LYS A 56 -30.16 14.69 -11.73
C LYS A 56 -30.26 14.35 -10.25
N ASN A 57 -29.39 13.45 -9.78
CA ASN A 57 -29.32 12.99 -8.41
C ASN A 57 -27.88 12.65 -8.05
N PHE A 58 -27.65 12.42 -6.76
CA PHE A 58 -26.33 12.15 -6.21
C PHE A 58 -25.72 10.85 -6.72
N GLU A 59 -26.54 9.83 -6.97
CA GLU A 59 -26.07 8.53 -7.50
C GLU A 59 -25.54 8.67 -8.93
N GLU A 60 -26.24 9.39 -9.83
CA GLU A 60 -25.74 9.67 -11.19
C GLU A 60 -24.42 10.43 -11.17
N PHE A 61 -24.24 11.37 -10.23
CA PHE A 61 -22.99 12.07 -10.03
C PHE A 61 -21.87 11.12 -9.61
N CYS A 62 -22.10 10.29 -8.58
CA CYS A 62 -21.13 9.32 -8.08
C CYS A 62 -20.71 8.30 -9.14
N ASN A 63 -21.65 7.79 -9.92
CA ASN A 63 -21.36 6.82 -10.99
C ASN A 63 -20.55 7.46 -12.12
N SER A 64 -20.84 8.72 -12.48
CA SER A 64 -20.06 9.44 -13.48
C SER A 64 -18.65 9.77 -12.98
N LEU A 65 -18.52 10.13 -11.70
CA LEU A 65 -17.22 10.36 -11.06
C LEU A 65 -16.40 9.06 -10.98
N PHE A 66 -17.02 7.95 -10.60
CA PHE A 66 -16.37 6.64 -10.60
C PHE A 66 -15.79 6.31 -11.97
N CYS A 67 -16.61 6.37 -13.03
CA CYS A 67 -16.13 6.12 -14.38
C CYS A 67 -15.02 7.10 -14.80
N TYR A 68 -15.10 8.37 -14.42
CA TYR A 68 -14.08 9.38 -14.69
C TYR A 68 -12.73 8.99 -14.06
N GLU A 69 -12.74 8.62 -12.79
CA GLU A 69 -11.53 8.27 -12.05
C GLU A 69 -10.87 7.00 -12.60
N ILE A 70 -11.64 5.92 -12.80
CA ILE A 70 -11.06 4.64 -13.22
C ILE A 70 -10.63 4.59 -14.69
N THR A 71 -11.11 5.51 -15.52
CA THR A 71 -10.72 5.61 -16.94
C THR A 71 -9.61 6.63 -17.19
N SER A 72 -8.90 7.03 -16.13
CA SER A 72 -7.70 7.88 -16.23
C SER A 72 -6.60 7.21 -17.05
N ASP A 73 -6.41 5.91 -16.91
CA ASP A 73 -5.53 5.08 -17.72
C ASP A 73 -6.05 3.65 -17.85
N THR A 74 -5.44 2.86 -18.74
CA THR A 74 -5.90 1.50 -19.04
C THR A 74 -5.59 0.51 -17.92
N VAL A 75 -4.50 0.69 -17.21
CA VAL A 75 -4.11 -0.20 -16.11
C VAL A 75 -5.09 -0.04 -14.96
N THR A 76 -5.41 1.20 -14.59
CA THR A 76 -6.40 1.52 -13.57
C THR A 76 -7.77 0.92 -13.90
N THR A 77 -8.23 1.07 -15.15
CA THR A 77 -9.51 0.45 -15.58
C THR A 77 -9.47 -1.07 -15.40
N ALA A 78 -8.41 -1.73 -15.90
CA ALA A 78 -8.31 -3.20 -15.90
C ALA A 78 -8.23 -3.81 -14.51
N TYR A 79 -7.60 -3.11 -13.55
CA TYR A 79 -7.53 -3.57 -12.16
C TYR A 79 -8.76 -3.21 -11.33
N THR A 80 -9.56 -2.22 -11.78
CA THR A 80 -10.74 -1.80 -11.02
C THR A 80 -12.00 -2.53 -11.42
N VAL A 81 -12.17 -2.85 -12.71
CA VAL A 81 -13.38 -3.53 -13.22
C VAL A 81 -13.03 -4.65 -14.20
N GLU A 82 -13.63 -5.82 -13.99
CA GLU A 82 -13.49 -6.98 -14.89
C GLU A 82 -14.32 -6.78 -16.17
N ASN A 83 -15.48 -6.14 -16.05
CA ASN A 83 -16.39 -5.88 -17.16
C ASN A 83 -16.69 -4.39 -17.34
N PRO A 84 -15.81 -3.62 -17.99
CA PRO A 84 -16.03 -2.19 -18.22
C PRO A 84 -17.36 -1.85 -18.90
N ALA A 85 -17.88 -2.74 -19.76
CA ALA A 85 -19.15 -2.52 -20.45
C ALA A 85 -20.36 -2.48 -19.50
N ALA A 86 -20.29 -3.15 -18.34
CA ALA A 86 -21.33 -3.10 -17.32
C ALA A 86 -21.45 -1.69 -16.67
N TYR A 87 -20.42 -0.85 -16.82
CA TYR A 87 -20.35 0.53 -16.34
C TYR A 87 -20.46 1.56 -17.48
N ASP A 88 -20.95 1.15 -18.66
CA ASP A 88 -21.00 2.00 -19.86
C ASP A 88 -19.63 2.57 -20.29
N ILE A 89 -18.55 1.90 -19.95
CA ILE A 89 -17.18 2.28 -20.35
C ILE A 89 -16.93 1.69 -21.76
N PRO A 90 -16.64 2.53 -22.76
CA PRO A 90 -16.35 2.05 -24.10
C PRO A 90 -14.97 1.38 -24.19
N SER A 91 -14.67 0.75 -25.31
CA SER A 91 -13.30 0.33 -25.59
C SER A 91 -12.38 1.54 -25.66
N LEU A 92 -11.45 1.62 -24.70
CA LEU A 92 -10.47 2.70 -24.59
C LEU A 92 -9.25 2.39 -25.47
N ILE A 93 -8.58 3.43 -25.94
CA ILE A 93 -7.26 3.28 -26.56
C ILE A 93 -6.27 2.96 -25.43
N PRO A 94 -5.47 1.87 -25.55
CA PRO A 94 -4.53 1.50 -24.50
C PRO A 94 -3.53 2.62 -24.18
N ASP A 95 -3.46 2.98 -22.93
CA ASP A 95 -2.62 4.05 -22.42
C ASP A 95 -1.97 3.63 -21.09
N LEU A 96 -0.65 3.75 -21.04
CA LEU A 96 0.14 3.61 -19.83
C LEU A 96 0.38 5.00 -19.26
N THR A 97 0.28 5.12 -17.93
CA THR A 97 0.55 6.37 -17.20
C THR A 97 1.77 7.14 -17.73
N SER A 98 1.65 8.48 -17.89
CA SER A 98 2.73 9.36 -18.33
C SER A 98 3.12 10.36 -17.24
N PHE A 99 4.41 10.56 -17.00
CA PHE A 99 4.97 11.55 -16.05
C PHE A 99 5.62 12.75 -16.76
N SER A 100 5.41 12.91 -18.08
CA SER A 100 6.07 13.97 -18.83
C SER A 100 5.74 15.36 -18.28
N TYR A 101 6.73 16.27 -18.36
CA TYR A 101 6.55 17.68 -17.95
C TYR A 101 5.32 18.33 -18.59
N LYS A 102 5.11 18.07 -19.88
CA LYS A 102 3.96 18.61 -20.62
C LYS A 102 2.63 18.04 -20.10
N SER A 103 2.58 16.73 -19.88
CA SER A 103 1.43 16.07 -19.28
C SER A 103 1.19 16.61 -17.87
N TYR A 104 2.25 16.74 -17.08
CA TYR A 104 2.19 17.28 -15.74
C TYR A 104 1.69 18.73 -15.69
N GLN A 105 2.21 19.63 -16.52
CA GLN A 105 1.76 21.04 -16.58
C GLN A 105 0.33 21.18 -17.12
N ASN A 106 -0.05 20.39 -18.12
CA ASN A 106 -1.40 20.39 -18.65
C ASN A 106 -2.38 19.85 -17.60
N SER A 107 -1.99 18.84 -16.88
CA SER A 107 -2.82 18.25 -15.84
C SER A 107 -2.98 19.16 -14.64
N PHE A 108 -1.94 19.84 -14.22
CA PHE A 108 -2.02 20.80 -13.14
C PHE A 108 -3.04 21.91 -13.44
N ARG A 109 -3.06 22.44 -14.68
CA ARG A 109 -4.05 23.44 -15.12
C ARG A 109 -5.45 22.86 -15.33
N SER A 110 -5.56 21.63 -15.86
CA SER A 110 -6.85 20.97 -16.06
C SER A 110 -7.40 20.41 -14.75
N SER A 111 -6.54 19.95 -13.83
CA SER A 111 -6.98 19.44 -12.53
C SER A 111 -7.66 20.51 -11.68
N ASP A 112 -7.19 21.75 -11.72
CA ASP A 112 -7.84 22.86 -11.03
C ASP A 112 -9.25 23.12 -11.59
N TYR A 113 -9.41 23.13 -12.91
CA TYR A 113 -10.73 23.28 -13.52
C TYR A 113 -11.64 22.10 -13.20
N THR A 114 -11.14 20.88 -13.35
CA THR A 114 -11.89 19.66 -13.10
C THR A 114 -12.25 19.50 -11.63
N ASN A 115 -11.30 19.70 -10.71
CA ASN A 115 -11.56 19.66 -9.27
C ASN A 115 -12.56 20.74 -8.84
N ASN A 116 -12.49 21.94 -9.41
CA ASN A 116 -13.46 22.99 -9.15
C ASN A 116 -14.86 22.64 -9.68
N LEU A 117 -14.95 22.01 -10.86
CA LEU A 117 -16.21 21.53 -11.42
C LEU A 117 -16.82 20.45 -10.54
N ILE A 118 -16.04 19.40 -10.21
CA ILE A 118 -16.49 18.30 -9.36
C ILE A 118 -16.92 18.82 -7.98
N THR A 119 -16.11 19.68 -7.35
CA THR A 119 -16.40 20.26 -6.03
C THR A 119 -17.65 21.14 -6.07
N ARG A 120 -17.83 21.96 -7.10
CA ARG A 120 -19.01 22.81 -7.28
C ARG A 120 -20.26 21.97 -7.46
N THR A 121 -20.18 20.92 -8.29
CA THR A 121 -21.31 20.02 -8.54
C THR A 121 -21.66 19.24 -7.26
N LEU A 122 -20.67 18.69 -6.56
CA LEU A 122 -20.89 18.05 -5.27
C LEU A 122 -21.60 18.97 -4.28
N ASN A 123 -21.15 20.21 -4.14
CA ASN A 123 -21.75 21.21 -3.24
C ASN A 123 -23.14 21.69 -3.68
N SER A 124 -23.61 21.37 -4.87
CA SER A 124 -24.97 21.70 -5.33
C SER A 124 -26.04 20.75 -4.77
N PHE A 125 -25.64 19.57 -4.28
CA PHE A 125 -26.57 18.63 -3.66
C PHE A 125 -26.89 19.06 -2.22
N ASP A 126 -28.17 19.03 -1.86
CA ASP A 126 -28.61 19.22 -0.47
C ASP A 126 -28.32 17.94 0.32
N SER A 127 -27.23 17.96 1.09
CA SER A 127 -26.81 16.81 1.86
C SER A 127 -27.84 16.36 2.91
N SER A 128 -28.76 17.25 3.34
CA SER A 128 -29.80 16.88 4.31
C SER A 128 -30.92 16.03 3.69
N SER A 129 -31.04 16.02 2.38
CA SER A 129 -32.01 15.22 1.63
C SER A 129 -31.48 13.82 1.24
N LEU A 130 -30.19 13.57 1.45
CA LEU A 130 -29.52 12.30 1.13
C LEU A 130 -29.80 11.25 2.21
N SER A 131 -29.84 9.98 1.81
CA SER A 131 -29.83 8.86 2.77
C SER A 131 -28.54 8.81 3.59
N ASP A 132 -28.51 8.12 4.70
CA ASP A 132 -27.33 8.02 5.59
C ASP A 132 -26.08 7.51 4.82
N LYS A 133 -26.24 6.53 3.94
CA LYS A 133 -25.16 6.02 3.10
C LYS A 133 -24.65 7.05 2.09
N GLU A 134 -25.57 7.81 1.50
CA GLU A 134 -25.19 8.88 0.56
C GLU A 134 -24.56 10.07 1.29
N GLN A 135 -25.04 10.43 2.48
CA GLN A 135 -24.42 11.46 3.33
C GLN A 135 -22.99 11.08 3.72
N LEU A 136 -22.75 9.81 4.06
CA LEU A 136 -21.39 9.32 4.31
C LEU A 136 -20.53 9.52 3.06
N THR A 137 -20.98 9.04 1.90
CA THR A 137 -20.24 9.18 0.64
C THR A 137 -19.98 10.66 0.28
N TYR A 138 -20.98 11.52 0.44
CA TYR A 138 -20.87 12.97 0.23
C TYR A 138 -19.79 13.61 1.10
N ASN A 139 -19.79 13.30 2.40
CA ASN A 139 -18.80 13.83 3.33
C ASN A 139 -17.38 13.35 3.01
N LEU A 140 -17.22 12.07 2.66
CA LEU A 140 -15.93 11.52 2.28
C LEU A 140 -15.39 12.15 1.00
N LEU A 141 -16.22 12.29 -0.04
CA LEU A 141 -15.84 12.98 -1.28
C LEU A 141 -15.44 14.43 -1.00
N LYS A 142 -16.17 15.14 -0.16
CA LYS A 142 -15.86 16.53 0.21
C LYS A 142 -14.51 16.63 0.92
N ASN A 143 -14.22 15.71 1.87
CA ASN A 143 -12.96 15.68 2.60
C ASN A 143 -11.80 15.35 1.65
N THR A 144 -11.96 14.32 0.82
CA THR A 144 -10.95 13.89 -0.15
C THR A 144 -10.62 14.97 -1.16
N LEU A 145 -11.63 15.57 -1.81
CA LEU A 145 -11.43 16.65 -2.77
C LEU A 145 -10.75 17.88 -2.14
N SER A 146 -11.12 18.22 -0.89
CA SER A 146 -10.49 19.33 -0.16
C SER A 146 -9.03 19.05 0.15
N LEU A 147 -8.68 17.82 0.52
CA LEU A 147 -7.30 17.42 0.81
C LEU A 147 -6.46 17.39 -0.48
N ASN A 148 -6.98 16.78 -1.54
CA ASN A 148 -6.31 16.71 -2.84
C ASN A 148 -6.05 18.11 -3.43
N SER A 149 -7.02 19.04 -3.33
CA SER A 149 -6.82 20.43 -3.76
C SER A 149 -5.66 21.12 -3.02
N LYS A 150 -5.40 20.76 -1.77
CA LYS A 150 -4.25 21.30 -1.01
C LYS A 150 -2.94 20.63 -1.43
N LEU A 151 -2.95 19.30 -1.62
CA LEU A 151 -1.78 18.54 -2.08
C LEU A 151 -1.34 18.95 -3.49
N ASN A 152 -2.28 19.30 -4.37
CA ASN A 152 -2.00 19.81 -5.70
C ASN A 152 -1.18 21.12 -5.73
N ASN A 153 -1.04 21.84 -4.61
CA ASN A 153 -0.13 22.98 -4.53
C ASN A 153 1.36 22.58 -4.39
N TYR A 154 1.66 21.30 -4.33
CA TYR A 154 3.02 20.76 -4.14
C TYR A 154 3.45 19.87 -5.32
N PRO A 155 3.58 20.44 -6.54
CA PRO A 155 4.04 19.69 -7.70
C PRO A 155 5.46 19.18 -7.50
N TYR A 156 5.76 17.97 -8.01
CA TYR A 156 7.09 17.33 -7.96
C TYR A 156 7.59 16.91 -6.57
N TYR A 157 6.73 16.96 -5.52
CA TYR A 157 7.13 16.48 -4.19
C TYR A 157 7.11 14.96 -4.04
N SER A 158 6.31 14.28 -4.85
CA SER A 158 6.22 12.81 -4.82
C SER A 158 7.50 12.15 -5.32
N GLU A 159 7.97 11.12 -4.61
CA GLU A 159 9.08 10.27 -5.04
C GLU A 159 8.58 9.23 -6.06
N LEU A 160 9.21 9.16 -7.23
CA LEU A 160 8.88 8.15 -8.24
C LEU A 160 9.85 6.98 -8.23
N LEU A 161 11.06 7.17 -7.73
CA LEU A 161 12.10 6.16 -7.66
C LEU A 161 12.36 5.75 -6.21
N GLY A 162 12.74 4.53 -6.00
CA GLY A 162 13.06 4.01 -4.67
C GLY A 162 13.56 2.58 -4.73
N SER A 163 14.12 2.10 -3.63
CA SER A 163 14.70 0.76 -3.58
C SER A 163 13.65 -0.36 -3.76
N SER A 164 12.44 -0.14 -3.24
CA SER A 164 11.33 -1.11 -3.28
C SER A 164 9.98 -0.50 -3.64
N THR A 165 9.78 0.81 -3.39
CA THR A 165 8.51 1.52 -3.61
C THR A 165 8.46 2.25 -4.95
N GLY A 166 9.59 2.36 -5.67
CA GLY A 166 9.67 3.08 -6.92
C GLY A 166 8.90 2.42 -8.08
N VAL A 167 8.53 3.23 -9.07
CA VAL A 167 7.81 2.77 -10.27
C VAL A 167 8.56 1.68 -11.04
N GLN A 168 9.90 1.66 -10.97
CA GLN A 168 10.72 0.61 -11.59
C GLN A 168 10.54 -0.74 -10.87
N ALA A 169 10.24 -0.74 -9.57
CA ALA A 169 10.03 -1.96 -8.80
C ALA A 169 8.59 -2.47 -8.93
N SER A 170 7.61 -1.57 -9.05
CA SER A 170 6.19 -1.92 -9.15
C SER A 170 5.77 -2.34 -10.57
N LEU A 171 6.39 -1.80 -11.62
CA LEU A 171 6.00 -2.07 -13.01
C LEU A 171 6.06 -3.56 -13.40
N PRO A 172 7.06 -4.37 -12.97
CA PRO A 172 7.07 -5.82 -13.24
C PRO A 172 5.87 -6.54 -12.66
N ILE A 173 5.39 -6.14 -11.49
CA ILE A 173 4.19 -6.71 -10.88
C ILE A 173 2.95 -6.22 -11.64
N THR A 174 2.84 -4.91 -11.86
CA THR A 174 1.69 -4.29 -12.52
C THR A 174 1.44 -4.86 -13.92
N LEU A 175 2.47 -5.00 -14.75
CA LEU A 175 2.32 -5.59 -16.08
C LEU A 175 2.45 -7.12 -16.05
N GLY A 176 3.26 -7.66 -15.12
CA GLY A 176 3.38 -9.11 -14.92
C GLY A 176 2.07 -9.77 -14.52
N GLU A 177 1.25 -9.10 -13.71
CA GLU A 177 -0.07 -9.59 -13.26
C GLU A 177 -1.24 -8.91 -14.01
N TYR A 178 -0.98 -8.16 -15.08
CA TYR A 178 -2.03 -7.49 -15.87
C TYR A 178 -3.15 -8.48 -16.28
N PRO A 179 -4.44 -8.20 -16.03
CA PRO A 179 -5.52 -9.14 -16.29
C PRO A 179 -5.61 -9.57 -17.77
N LEU A 180 -5.49 -10.86 -18.03
CA LEU A 180 -5.58 -11.45 -19.38
C LEU A 180 -6.71 -12.46 -19.45
N HIS A 181 -7.89 -12.04 -19.88
CA HIS A 181 -9.09 -12.85 -19.94
C HIS A 181 -9.56 -13.15 -21.36
N SER A 182 -9.11 -12.35 -22.32
CA SER A 182 -9.51 -12.42 -23.72
C SER A 182 -8.37 -12.11 -24.68
N LYS A 183 -8.61 -12.36 -25.99
CA LYS A 183 -7.67 -11.90 -27.04
C LYS A 183 -7.49 -10.38 -27.05
N ASN A 184 -8.53 -9.64 -26.68
CA ASN A 184 -8.47 -8.19 -26.64
C ASN A 184 -7.50 -7.71 -25.56
N ASP A 185 -7.53 -8.33 -24.38
CA ASP A 185 -6.63 -7.98 -23.27
C ASP A 185 -5.17 -8.25 -23.64
N ILE A 186 -4.90 -9.34 -24.38
CA ILE A 186 -3.54 -9.60 -24.91
C ILE A 186 -3.10 -8.48 -25.85
N GLN A 187 -3.98 -7.98 -26.72
CA GLN A 187 -3.61 -6.88 -27.63
C GLN A 187 -3.40 -5.58 -26.85
N THR A 188 -4.23 -5.30 -25.87
CA THR A 188 -4.09 -4.17 -24.95
C THR A 188 -2.75 -4.24 -24.21
N TYR A 189 -2.45 -5.35 -23.56
CA TYR A 189 -1.17 -5.61 -22.89
C TYR A 189 0.04 -5.35 -23.80
N PHE A 190 -0.01 -5.83 -25.03
CA PHE A 190 1.07 -5.58 -26.01
C PHE A 190 1.21 -4.10 -26.39
N GLN A 191 0.13 -3.32 -26.36
CA GLN A 191 0.24 -1.88 -26.58
C GLN A 191 0.85 -1.17 -25.36
N LEU A 192 0.51 -1.62 -24.14
CA LEU A 192 1.11 -1.09 -22.90
C LEU A 192 2.62 -1.36 -22.84
N ILE A 193 3.06 -2.60 -23.15
CA ILE A 193 4.50 -2.92 -23.19
C ILE A 193 5.27 -1.98 -24.10
N LYS A 194 4.74 -1.64 -25.27
CA LYS A 194 5.42 -0.73 -26.21
C LYS A 194 5.60 0.69 -25.67
N GLN A 195 4.81 1.08 -24.68
CA GLN A 195 4.89 2.43 -24.09
C GLN A 195 5.89 2.50 -22.93
N VAL A 196 6.43 1.37 -22.46
CA VAL A 196 7.37 1.35 -21.32
C VAL A 196 8.63 2.20 -21.57
N PRO A 197 9.22 2.26 -22.78
CA PRO A 197 10.32 3.18 -23.04
C PRO A 197 9.95 4.65 -22.81
N ASP A 198 8.78 5.09 -23.27
CA ASP A 198 8.31 6.47 -23.08
C ASP A 198 7.99 6.72 -21.61
N TYR A 199 7.39 5.76 -20.93
CA TYR A 199 7.13 5.80 -19.49
C TYR A 199 8.39 6.09 -18.65
N PHE A 200 9.49 5.37 -18.89
CA PHE A 200 10.75 5.64 -18.17
C PHE A 200 11.45 6.92 -18.65
N ASN A 201 11.29 7.32 -19.91
CA ASN A 201 11.76 8.64 -20.35
C ASN A 201 11.06 9.76 -19.57
N ASP A 202 9.74 9.66 -19.38
CA ASP A 202 8.96 10.60 -18.58
C ASP A 202 9.40 10.65 -17.12
N VAL A 203 9.69 9.48 -16.51
CA VAL A 203 10.25 9.39 -15.15
C VAL A 203 11.60 10.12 -15.08
N MET A 204 12.48 9.91 -16.05
CA MET A 204 13.78 10.59 -16.06
C MET A 204 13.64 12.11 -16.26
N GLU A 205 12.65 12.58 -17.01
CA GLU A 205 12.36 14.02 -17.14
C GLU A 205 11.79 14.60 -15.84
N TYR A 206 10.90 13.87 -15.18
CA TYR A 206 10.37 14.25 -13.87
C TYR A 206 11.49 14.40 -12.83
N GLU A 207 12.43 13.46 -12.77
CA GLU A 207 13.58 13.52 -11.87
C GLU A 207 14.53 14.71 -12.18
N LYS A 208 14.73 15.05 -13.47
CA LYS A 208 15.49 16.25 -13.87
C LYS A 208 14.82 17.54 -13.36
N GLU A 209 13.49 17.59 -13.45
CA GLU A 209 12.75 18.75 -12.97
C GLU A 209 12.82 18.87 -11.44
N ARG A 210 12.68 17.75 -10.70
CA ARG A 210 12.87 17.72 -9.25
C ARG A 210 14.27 18.20 -8.86
N GLU A 211 15.31 17.76 -9.57
CA GLU A 211 16.69 18.22 -9.33
C GLU A 211 16.79 19.73 -9.54
N SER A 212 16.16 20.28 -10.59
CA SER A 212 16.17 21.73 -10.89
C SER A 212 15.45 22.57 -9.83
N LEU A 213 14.42 22.00 -9.22
CA LEU A 213 13.61 22.62 -8.17
C LEU A 213 14.15 22.37 -6.75
N HIS A 214 15.28 21.67 -6.61
CA HIS A 214 15.85 21.26 -5.31
C HIS A 214 14.90 20.41 -4.46
N LEU A 215 14.13 19.53 -5.11
CA LEU A 215 13.18 18.60 -4.50
C LEU A 215 13.66 17.14 -4.57
N LEU A 216 14.96 16.91 -4.74
CA LEU A 216 15.52 15.57 -4.94
C LEU A 216 16.64 15.28 -3.96
N SER A 217 16.48 14.24 -3.16
CA SER A 217 17.48 13.70 -2.24
C SER A 217 18.26 12.54 -2.88
N LYS A 218 18.92 12.81 -4.02
CA LYS A 218 19.56 11.78 -4.86
C LYS A 218 20.60 10.93 -4.13
N GLU A 219 21.33 11.49 -3.17
CA GLU A 219 22.31 10.78 -2.35
C GLU A 219 21.67 9.71 -1.47
N CYS A 220 20.39 9.88 -1.15
CA CYS A 220 19.60 8.93 -0.37
C CYS A 220 18.89 7.92 -1.27
N ILE A 221 18.22 8.38 -2.33
CA ILE A 221 17.31 7.60 -3.17
C ILE A 221 18.06 6.73 -4.19
N TYR A 222 19.00 7.31 -4.95
CA TYR A 222 19.59 6.65 -6.11
C TYR A 222 20.41 5.38 -5.81
N PRO A 223 21.18 5.28 -4.70
CA PRO A 223 21.92 4.05 -4.42
C PRO A 223 21.02 2.82 -4.26
N GLY A 224 19.89 2.96 -3.54
CA GLY A 224 18.92 1.88 -3.37
C GLY A 224 18.20 1.54 -4.68
N THR A 225 17.76 2.56 -5.41
CA THR A 225 17.12 2.40 -6.72
C THR A 225 18.04 1.70 -7.71
N PHE A 226 19.32 2.10 -7.77
CA PHE A 226 20.32 1.49 -8.64
C PHE A 226 20.53 -0.01 -8.32
N GLN A 227 20.59 -0.36 -7.03
CA GLN A 227 20.69 -1.77 -6.60
C GLN A 227 19.45 -2.55 -7.01
N SER A 228 18.26 -1.98 -6.83
CA SER A 228 16.97 -2.56 -7.24
C SER A 228 16.94 -2.81 -8.75
N LEU A 229 17.29 -1.79 -9.55
CA LEU A 229 17.37 -1.93 -11.01
C LEU A 229 18.36 -3.00 -11.46
N SER A 230 19.52 -3.11 -10.81
CA SER A 230 20.51 -4.17 -11.11
C SER A 230 19.89 -5.55 -10.92
N THR A 231 19.20 -5.76 -9.81
CA THR A 231 18.53 -7.03 -9.51
C THR A 231 17.41 -7.34 -10.51
N ILE A 232 16.59 -6.33 -10.84
CA ILE A 232 15.52 -6.47 -11.84
C ILE A 232 16.11 -6.82 -13.21
N LEU A 233 17.16 -6.12 -13.66
CA LEU A 233 17.80 -6.39 -14.94
C LEU A 233 18.46 -7.78 -15.01
N GLU A 234 19.04 -8.26 -13.89
CA GLU A 234 19.55 -9.63 -13.80
C GLU A 234 18.42 -10.64 -14.01
N GLY A 235 17.26 -10.46 -13.37
CA GLY A 235 16.08 -11.30 -13.58
C GLY A 235 15.54 -11.22 -15.00
N LEU A 236 15.39 -10.01 -15.56
CA LEU A 236 14.88 -9.80 -16.92
C LEU A 236 15.75 -10.43 -18.03
N LYS A 237 17.07 -10.54 -17.80
CA LYS A 237 18.03 -11.16 -18.71
C LYS A 237 18.29 -12.64 -18.40
N GLY A 238 17.82 -13.12 -17.26
CA GLY A 238 17.96 -14.50 -16.80
C GLY A 238 16.96 -15.47 -17.41
N GLU A 239 16.95 -16.69 -16.86
CA GLU A 239 15.98 -17.72 -17.25
C GLU A 239 14.60 -17.45 -16.62
N ASP A 240 14.56 -16.85 -15.42
CA ASP A 240 13.35 -16.54 -14.66
C ASP A 240 12.93 -15.07 -14.91
N ASN A 241 12.24 -14.85 -16.02
CA ASN A 241 11.78 -13.52 -16.42
C ASN A 241 10.29 -13.34 -16.10
N ALA A 242 9.98 -12.51 -15.09
CA ALA A 242 8.61 -12.32 -14.60
C ALA A 242 7.61 -11.95 -15.71
N PHE A 243 7.95 -11.08 -16.66
CA PHE A 243 7.05 -10.72 -17.78
C PHE A 243 6.81 -11.86 -18.77
N ILE A 244 7.75 -12.80 -18.85
CA ILE A 244 7.61 -13.95 -19.75
C ILE A 244 6.84 -15.06 -19.04
N ASP A 245 7.21 -15.37 -17.81
CA ASP A 245 6.70 -16.51 -17.06
C ASP A 245 5.25 -16.31 -16.66
N THR A 246 4.91 -15.17 -16.05
CA THR A 246 3.54 -14.84 -15.68
C THR A 246 2.62 -14.74 -16.90
N PHE A 247 3.09 -14.18 -18.02
CA PHE A 247 2.34 -14.16 -19.27
C PHE A 247 2.09 -15.58 -19.80
N ASN A 248 3.10 -16.45 -19.77
CA ASN A 248 3.00 -17.82 -20.24
C ASN A 248 2.02 -18.67 -19.43
N GLU A 249 1.89 -18.41 -18.13
CA GLU A 249 0.93 -19.05 -17.24
C GLU A 249 -0.50 -18.56 -17.55
N ARG A 250 -0.71 -17.25 -17.56
CA ARG A 250 -2.04 -16.65 -17.72
C ARG A 250 -2.66 -16.91 -19.09
N ILE A 251 -1.84 -16.90 -20.16
CA ILE A 251 -2.36 -17.16 -21.52
C ILE A 251 -2.91 -18.58 -21.68
N GLN A 252 -2.47 -19.53 -20.84
CA GLN A 252 -3.00 -20.90 -20.85
C GLN A 252 -4.45 -20.97 -20.34
N GLN A 253 -4.84 -20.00 -19.51
CA GLN A 253 -6.15 -19.94 -18.88
C GLN A 253 -7.23 -19.33 -19.78
N ILE A 254 -6.87 -18.83 -20.98
CA ILE A 254 -7.80 -18.21 -21.92
C ILE A 254 -8.41 -19.29 -22.82
N PRO A 255 -9.71 -19.67 -22.62
CA PRO A 255 -10.32 -20.85 -23.25
C PRO A 255 -10.44 -20.74 -24.77
N GLU A 256 -10.52 -19.53 -25.31
CA GLU A 256 -10.72 -19.28 -26.75
C GLU A 256 -9.44 -19.40 -27.59
N LEU A 257 -8.29 -19.66 -26.94
CA LEU A 257 -7.01 -19.76 -27.61
C LEU A 257 -6.65 -21.21 -27.97
N THR A 258 -6.35 -21.44 -29.25
CA THR A 258 -5.70 -22.68 -29.68
C THR A 258 -4.24 -22.73 -29.24
N GLN A 259 -3.67 -23.92 -29.07
CA GLN A 259 -2.25 -24.12 -28.72
C GLN A 259 -1.30 -23.36 -29.68
N LYS A 260 -1.64 -23.30 -30.96
CA LYS A 260 -0.84 -22.53 -31.93
C LYS A 260 -0.87 -21.04 -31.58
N GLN A 261 -2.05 -20.48 -31.32
CA GLN A 261 -2.18 -19.07 -30.94
C GLN A 261 -1.46 -18.75 -29.64
N GLN A 262 -1.54 -19.63 -28.63
CA GLN A 262 -0.79 -19.47 -27.39
C GLN A 262 0.73 -19.40 -27.67
N ASN A 263 1.25 -20.30 -28.49
CA ASN A 263 2.67 -20.29 -28.85
C ASN A 263 3.07 -19.03 -29.65
N ASP A 264 2.22 -18.58 -30.57
CA ASP A 264 2.46 -17.36 -31.34
C ASP A 264 2.49 -16.13 -30.41
N TYR A 265 1.60 -16.06 -29.42
CA TYR A 265 1.57 -14.98 -28.44
C TYR A 265 2.74 -15.03 -27.47
N ARG A 266 3.18 -16.20 -26.99
CA ARG A 266 4.39 -16.36 -26.16
C ARG A 266 5.64 -15.86 -26.88
N ASN A 267 5.82 -16.24 -28.14
CA ASN A 267 6.93 -15.77 -28.94
C ASN A 267 6.90 -14.25 -29.15
N LYS A 268 5.70 -13.70 -29.35
CA LYS A 268 5.50 -12.27 -29.51
C LYS A 268 5.77 -11.52 -28.21
N ASN A 269 5.33 -12.06 -27.06
CA ASN A 269 5.62 -11.48 -25.74
C ASN A 269 7.12 -11.44 -25.48
N LYS A 270 7.80 -12.56 -25.67
CA LYS A 270 9.25 -12.63 -25.50
C LYS A 270 9.96 -11.57 -26.37
N HIS A 271 9.60 -11.47 -27.65
CA HIS A 271 10.15 -10.46 -28.53
C HIS A 271 9.88 -9.02 -28.04
N TYR A 272 8.71 -8.76 -27.48
CA TYR A 272 8.37 -7.43 -26.97
C TYR A 272 9.10 -7.11 -25.67
N VAL A 273 9.28 -8.07 -24.77
CA VAL A 273 10.10 -7.91 -23.57
C VAL A 273 11.54 -7.58 -23.95
N GLU A 274 12.13 -8.31 -24.90
CA GLU A 274 13.48 -8.09 -25.40
C GLU A 274 13.64 -6.74 -26.14
N THR A 275 12.56 -6.26 -26.79
CA THR A 275 12.63 -5.04 -27.64
C THR A 275 12.29 -3.77 -26.86
N TYR A 276 11.37 -3.82 -25.90
CA TYR A 276 10.84 -2.64 -25.23
C TYR A 276 11.15 -2.62 -23.73
N ILE A 277 10.95 -3.73 -23.00
CA ILE A 277 11.12 -3.74 -21.54
C ILE A 277 12.60 -3.66 -21.16
N ILE A 278 13.41 -4.62 -21.62
CA ILE A 278 14.83 -4.67 -21.23
C ILE A 278 15.56 -3.38 -21.59
N PRO A 279 15.46 -2.83 -22.83
CA PRO A 279 16.14 -1.58 -23.17
C PRO A 279 15.65 -0.37 -22.37
N ALA A 280 14.36 -0.34 -21.98
CA ALA A 280 13.82 0.74 -21.17
C ALA A 280 14.43 0.73 -19.76
N TYR A 281 14.53 -0.45 -19.13
CA TYR A 281 15.22 -0.62 -17.83
C TYR A 281 16.72 -0.31 -17.93
N GLU A 282 17.39 -0.71 -19.02
CA GLU A 282 18.78 -0.34 -19.27
C GLU A 282 18.96 1.17 -19.39
N SER A 283 18.06 1.87 -20.08
CA SER A 283 18.10 3.33 -20.21
C SER A 283 17.97 4.03 -18.87
N LEU A 284 17.06 3.58 -18.00
CA LEU A 284 16.91 4.12 -16.65
C LEU A 284 18.14 3.81 -15.78
N TYR A 285 18.69 2.60 -15.90
CA TYR A 285 19.93 2.21 -15.22
C TYR A 285 21.10 3.11 -15.62
N ASP A 286 21.29 3.33 -16.93
CA ASP A 286 22.37 4.18 -17.45
C ASP A 286 22.20 5.65 -17.01
N TYR A 287 20.96 6.14 -16.98
CA TYR A 287 20.65 7.48 -16.45
C TYR A 287 21.09 7.63 -15.00
N LEU A 288 20.74 6.67 -14.14
CA LEU A 288 21.14 6.70 -12.73
C LEU A 288 22.65 6.50 -12.56
N ALA A 289 23.27 5.62 -13.36
CA ALA A 289 24.72 5.41 -13.34
C ALA A 289 25.49 6.69 -13.70
N ALA A 290 25.00 7.45 -14.68
CA ALA A 290 25.60 8.73 -15.07
C ALA A 290 25.45 9.82 -14.00
N LYS A 291 24.39 9.74 -13.17
CA LYS A 291 24.12 10.66 -12.05
C LYS A 291 24.78 10.21 -10.75
N SER A 292 25.04 8.92 -10.60
CA SER A 292 25.69 8.32 -9.43
C SER A 292 27.21 8.41 -9.61
N SER A 293 27.84 9.44 -9.03
CA SER A 293 29.29 9.41 -8.91
C SER A 293 29.70 8.25 -7.98
N SER A 294 30.87 7.65 -8.20
CA SER A 294 31.44 6.56 -7.39
C SER A 294 31.63 6.89 -5.88
N LYS A 295 31.12 8.01 -5.42
CA LYS A 295 31.17 8.57 -4.06
C LYS A 295 29.83 9.04 -3.51
N MET A 296 28.68 8.55 -4.03
CA MET A 296 27.42 8.82 -3.35
C MET A 296 27.38 8.06 -2.03
N THR A 297 27.83 8.70 -0.98
CA THR A 297 27.68 8.25 0.41
C THR A 297 26.80 9.27 1.11
N LEU A 298 25.81 8.77 1.85
CA LEU A 298 25.01 9.59 2.75
C LEU A 298 25.95 10.35 3.72
N ASP A 299 25.83 11.66 3.74
CA ASP A 299 26.41 12.45 4.84
C ASP A 299 25.49 12.31 6.05
N GLU A 300 26.01 11.69 7.11
CA GLU A 300 25.24 11.39 8.32
C GLU A 300 24.72 12.64 9.05
N ASN A 301 25.27 13.82 8.75
CA ASN A 301 24.92 15.10 9.37
C ASN A 301 24.06 15.99 8.44
N THR A 302 23.69 15.50 7.28
CA THR A 302 22.79 16.17 6.33
C THR A 302 21.40 15.55 6.41
N SER A 303 20.33 16.36 6.46
CA SER A 303 18.96 15.90 6.38
C SER A 303 18.54 15.76 4.91
N TYR A 304 17.89 14.64 4.59
CA TYR A 304 17.38 14.31 3.25
C TYR A 304 15.86 14.18 3.20
N GLY A 305 15.16 14.35 4.33
CA GLY A 305 13.71 14.25 4.41
C GLY A 305 12.98 15.45 3.80
N LEU A 306 11.67 15.32 3.67
CA LEU A 306 10.78 16.38 3.16
C LEU A 306 10.91 17.70 3.91
N SER A 307 11.21 17.67 5.22
CA SER A 307 11.44 18.85 6.05
C SER A 307 12.53 19.80 5.50
N ASN A 308 13.43 19.27 4.68
CA ASN A 308 14.51 20.04 4.04
C ASN A 308 14.06 20.72 2.71
N PHE A 309 12.91 20.37 2.18
CA PHE A 309 12.39 20.97 0.95
C PHE A 309 11.65 22.29 1.23
N PRO A 310 11.58 23.21 0.26
CA PRO A 310 10.74 24.41 0.37
C PRO A 310 9.31 24.03 0.76
N GLN A 311 8.78 24.55 1.89
CA GLN A 311 7.45 24.18 2.40
C GLN A 311 7.23 22.68 2.67
N GLY A 312 8.29 21.88 2.75
CA GLY A 312 8.19 20.43 2.89
C GLY A 312 7.44 19.97 4.13
N LYS A 313 7.54 20.69 5.26
CA LYS A 313 6.75 20.40 6.47
C LYS A 313 5.24 20.54 6.23
N ASN A 314 4.83 21.55 5.43
CA ASN A 314 3.42 21.75 5.11
C ASN A 314 2.91 20.63 4.20
N TYR A 315 3.70 20.24 3.19
CA TYR A 315 3.40 19.09 2.36
C TYR A 315 3.31 17.80 3.18
N TYR A 316 4.29 17.54 4.03
CA TYR A 316 4.32 16.34 4.88
C TYR A 316 3.11 16.27 5.83
N THR A 317 2.68 17.40 6.40
CA THR A 317 1.48 17.47 7.24
C THR A 317 0.22 17.02 6.49
N LEU A 318 0.09 17.42 5.21
CA LEU A 318 -1.02 16.98 4.36
C LEU A 318 -0.89 15.50 3.99
N LEU A 319 0.32 15.04 3.70
CA LEU A 319 0.62 13.66 3.37
C LEU A 319 0.33 12.73 4.57
N VAL A 320 0.73 13.11 5.78
CA VAL A 320 0.38 12.38 7.02
C VAL A 320 -1.14 12.27 7.18
N LYS A 321 -1.87 13.35 6.96
CA LYS A 321 -3.33 13.32 7.01
C LYS A 321 -3.94 12.37 5.97
N GLN A 322 -3.39 12.37 4.75
CA GLN A 322 -3.82 11.46 3.68
C GLN A 322 -3.53 10.01 4.02
N SER A 323 -2.30 9.73 4.47
CA SER A 323 -1.84 8.37 4.75
C SER A 323 -2.50 7.76 5.99
N THR A 324 -2.69 8.55 7.05
CA THR A 324 -3.24 8.04 8.31
C THR A 324 -4.76 8.14 8.42
N GLY A 325 -5.39 9.08 7.72
CA GLY A 325 -6.81 9.41 7.93
C GLY A 325 -7.09 10.03 9.31
N SER A 326 -6.07 10.30 10.13
CA SER A 326 -6.17 10.93 11.45
C SER A 326 -6.26 12.46 11.33
N SER A 327 -6.98 13.09 12.25
CA SER A 327 -7.00 14.55 12.38
C SER A 327 -5.89 15.10 13.29
N LYS A 328 -5.14 14.21 13.95
CA LYS A 328 -4.02 14.59 14.82
C LYS A 328 -2.90 15.26 14.01
N THR A 329 -2.34 16.31 14.56
CA THR A 329 -1.17 17.01 13.99
C THR A 329 0.10 16.16 14.11
N PRO A 330 1.16 16.41 13.30
CA PRO A 330 2.43 15.73 13.48
C PRO A 330 3.00 15.82 14.90
N ASP A 331 2.86 16.93 15.60
CA ASP A 331 3.33 17.10 17.00
C ASP A 331 2.54 16.20 17.97
N GLU A 332 1.22 16.07 17.78
CA GLU A 332 0.38 15.15 18.57
C GLU A 332 0.74 13.69 18.25
N LEU A 333 1.03 13.36 17.00
CA LEU A 333 1.47 12.03 16.59
C LEU A 333 2.86 11.67 17.13
N ILE A 334 3.79 12.62 17.19
CA ILE A 334 5.10 12.45 17.85
C ILE A 334 4.88 12.06 19.31
N THR A 335 4.08 12.85 20.03
CA THR A 335 3.76 12.60 21.44
C THR A 335 3.10 11.22 21.64
N LEU A 336 2.13 10.88 20.80
CA LEU A 336 1.44 9.59 20.84
C LEU A 336 2.44 8.44 20.62
N THR A 337 3.27 8.55 19.60
CA THR A 337 4.24 7.52 19.22
C THR A 337 5.27 7.29 20.32
N GLU A 338 5.82 8.36 20.90
CA GLU A 338 6.82 8.27 21.99
C GLU A 338 6.23 7.66 23.25
N ASN A 339 4.99 8.02 23.60
CA ASN A 339 4.29 7.46 24.77
C ASN A 339 4.02 5.96 24.56
N THR A 340 3.51 5.57 23.39
CA THR A 340 3.23 4.17 23.08
C THR A 340 4.51 3.35 23.07
N LEU A 341 5.60 3.87 22.47
CA LEU A 341 6.91 3.21 22.48
C LEU A 341 7.40 2.95 23.90
N LYS A 342 7.40 3.98 24.74
CA LYS A 342 7.86 3.89 26.13
C LYS A 342 7.02 2.91 26.97
N GLU A 343 5.71 2.97 26.84
CA GLU A 343 4.79 2.07 27.54
C GLU A 343 5.01 0.62 27.09
N THR A 344 5.10 0.38 25.77
CA THR A 344 5.29 -0.97 25.24
C THR A 344 6.62 -1.57 25.64
N ILE A 345 7.72 -0.79 25.61
CA ILE A 345 9.03 -1.24 26.10
C ILE A 345 8.91 -1.64 27.59
N GLY A 346 8.25 -0.82 28.41
CA GLY A 346 8.01 -1.12 29.82
C GLY A 346 7.25 -2.43 30.01
N ASN A 347 6.19 -2.64 29.25
CA ASN A 347 5.37 -3.85 29.30
C ASN A 347 6.15 -5.11 28.88
N VAL A 348 6.96 -5.02 27.81
CA VAL A 348 7.83 -6.13 27.37
C VAL A 348 8.87 -6.47 28.42
N ILE A 349 9.53 -5.46 29.02
CA ILE A 349 10.49 -5.66 30.11
C ILE A 349 9.85 -6.35 31.31
N ASN A 350 8.68 -5.87 31.76
CA ASN A 350 7.96 -6.47 32.88
C ASN A 350 7.57 -7.92 32.57
N THR A 351 7.03 -8.19 31.38
CA THR A 351 6.66 -9.54 30.94
C THR A 351 7.88 -10.47 30.91
N ALA A 352 9.03 -9.99 30.43
CA ALA A 352 10.27 -10.74 30.40
C ALA A 352 10.82 -11.05 31.82
N MET A 353 10.71 -10.07 32.74
CA MET A 353 11.15 -10.24 34.14
C MET A 353 10.28 -11.24 34.90
N GLU A 354 8.96 -11.22 34.64
CA GLU A 354 8.01 -12.17 35.25
C GLU A 354 8.13 -13.59 34.68
N ASN A 355 8.62 -13.71 33.45
CA ASN A 355 8.72 -14.99 32.71
C ASN A 355 10.09 -15.17 32.03
N PRO A 356 11.19 -15.33 32.80
CA PRO A 356 12.56 -15.38 32.24
C PRO A 356 12.80 -16.55 31.26
N ASP A 357 12.17 -17.69 31.52
CA ASP A 357 12.30 -18.88 30.66
C ASP A 357 11.63 -18.64 29.29
N LEU A 358 10.44 -18.03 29.28
CA LEU A 358 9.74 -17.64 28.06
C LEU A 358 10.49 -16.53 27.30
N TYR A 359 11.12 -15.60 28.04
CA TYR A 359 11.96 -14.58 27.40
C TYR A 359 13.19 -15.21 26.73
N THR A 360 13.80 -16.22 27.36
CA THR A 360 14.90 -16.97 26.75
C THR A 360 14.42 -17.71 25.49
N TYR A 361 13.27 -18.34 25.55
CA TYR A 361 12.63 -19.00 24.42
C TYR A 361 12.33 -18.01 23.27
N TYR A 362 11.77 -16.84 23.59
CA TYR A 362 11.56 -15.75 22.65
C TYR A 362 12.87 -15.27 22.00
N CYS A 363 13.94 -15.04 22.78
CA CYS A 363 15.24 -14.60 22.28
C CYS A 363 15.92 -15.62 21.37
N ASN A 364 15.71 -16.91 21.60
CA ASN A 364 16.24 -17.98 20.78
C ASN A 364 15.40 -18.24 19.52
N ASN A 365 14.26 -17.56 19.38
CA ASN A 365 13.34 -17.71 18.28
C ASN A 365 12.87 -19.17 18.10
N GLU A 366 12.54 -19.81 19.21
CA GLU A 366 12.14 -21.22 19.25
C GLU A 366 10.64 -21.44 19.00
N ALA A 367 9.87 -20.35 18.85
CA ALA A 367 8.44 -20.44 18.60
C ALA A 367 8.16 -21.03 17.21
N LYS A 368 7.52 -22.17 17.18
CA LYS A 368 7.10 -22.84 15.96
C LYS A 368 5.58 -22.70 15.79
N SER A 369 5.15 -22.41 14.58
CA SER A 369 3.74 -22.54 14.23
C SER A 369 3.35 -24.01 14.19
N TYR A 370 2.18 -24.34 14.74
CA TYR A 370 1.61 -25.69 14.66
C TYR A 370 1.00 -25.99 13.27
N TYR A 371 0.92 -24.97 12.41
CA TYR A 371 0.34 -25.10 11.07
C TYR A 371 1.44 -25.33 10.04
N GLU A 372 1.26 -26.34 9.20
CA GLU A 372 2.30 -26.84 8.31
C GLU A 372 2.46 -26.00 7.04
N ASN A 373 1.41 -25.30 6.60
CA ASN A 373 1.41 -24.59 5.33
C ASN A 373 0.42 -23.40 5.34
N PRO A 374 0.53 -22.45 4.40
CA PRO A 374 -0.33 -21.28 4.31
C PRO A 374 -1.83 -21.58 4.25
N GLN A 375 -2.23 -22.62 3.53
CA GLN A 375 -3.63 -23.01 3.42
C GLN A 375 -4.22 -23.40 4.79
N SER A 376 -3.51 -24.23 5.56
CA SER A 376 -3.94 -24.64 6.90
C SER A 376 -4.02 -23.46 7.88
N ILE A 377 -3.15 -22.45 7.72
CA ILE A 377 -3.20 -21.22 8.52
C ILE A 377 -4.49 -20.44 8.20
N LEU A 378 -4.77 -20.18 6.93
CA LEU A 378 -5.95 -19.41 6.52
C LEU A 378 -7.27 -20.12 6.90
N GLU A 379 -7.33 -21.44 6.76
CA GLU A 379 -8.47 -22.25 7.21
C GLU A 379 -8.68 -22.13 8.73
N ALA A 380 -7.61 -22.24 9.51
CA ALA A 380 -7.67 -22.09 10.96
C ALA A 380 -8.12 -20.67 11.36
N LEU A 381 -7.52 -19.63 10.79
CA LEU A 381 -7.88 -18.23 11.05
C LEU A 381 -9.36 -17.97 10.73
N SER A 382 -9.86 -18.48 9.59
CA SER A 382 -11.26 -18.31 9.18
C SER A 382 -12.26 -18.95 10.15
N LEU A 383 -11.83 -19.97 10.91
CA LEU A 383 -12.64 -20.61 11.95
C LEU A 383 -12.52 -19.90 13.29
N LEU A 384 -11.31 -19.56 13.71
CA LEU A 384 -10.99 -18.98 15.03
C LEU A 384 -11.55 -17.57 15.20
N MET A 385 -11.55 -16.77 14.10
CA MET A 385 -12.07 -15.40 14.14
C MET A 385 -13.58 -15.29 14.38
N ARG A 386 -14.37 -16.37 14.22
CA ARG A 386 -15.84 -16.33 14.22
C ARG A 386 -16.47 -15.83 15.50
N THR A 387 -15.75 -15.90 16.61
CA THR A 387 -16.21 -15.38 17.90
C THR A 387 -16.22 -13.86 17.90
N ASP A 388 -15.19 -13.23 17.36
CA ASP A 388 -14.89 -11.82 17.54
C ASP A 388 -15.25 -10.98 16.31
N TYR A 389 -15.45 -11.61 15.15
CA TYR A 389 -15.73 -10.93 13.88
C TYR A 389 -17.07 -11.37 13.28
N PRO A 390 -17.79 -10.47 12.58
CA PRO A 390 -19.05 -10.81 11.94
C PRO A 390 -18.84 -11.82 10.81
N ALA A 391 -19.87 -12.64 10.55
CA ALA A 391 -19.82 -13.62 9.46
C ALA A 391 -19.91 -12.91 8.10
N LEU A 392 -19.14 -13.40 7.11
CA LEU A 392 -19.36 -13.06 5.72
C LEU A 392 -20.68 -13.66 5.22
N SER A 393 -21.38 -12.99 4.33
CA SER A 393 -22.63 -13.48 3.72
C SER A 393 -22.39 -14.74 2.86
N THR A 394 -21.19 -14.83 2.25
CA THR A 394 -20.73 -15.98 1.45
C THR A 394 -19.27 -16.25 1.81
N THR A 395 -18.88 -17.54 1.82
CA THR A 395 -17.47 -17.89 1.95
C THR A 395 -16.75 -17.49 0.66
N PRO A 396 -15.71 -16.65 0.74
CA PRO A 396 -14.96 -16.28 -0.46
C PRO A 396 -14.21 -17.48 -1.03
N ASP A 397 -14.21 -17.59 -2.33
CA ASP A 397 -13.29 -18.46 -3.05
C ASP A 397 -11.94 -17.74 -3.16
N TYR A 398 -10.84 -18.41 -2.80
CA TYR A 398 -9.52 -17.80 -2.85
C TYR A 398 -8.44 -18.81 -3.24
N GLU A 399 -7.41 -18.31 -3.91
CA GLU A 399 -6.22 -19.07 -4.25
C GLU A 399 -4.97 -18.48 -3.60
N ILE A 400 -3.98 -19.34 -3.37
CA ILE A 400 -2.66 -18.95 -2.90
C ILE A 400 -1.68 -19.12 -4.04
N LYS A 401 -0.98 -18.05 -4.40
CA LYS A 401 0.07 -18.04 -5.42
C LYS A 401 1.43 -17.71 -4.81
N ASN A 402 2.48 -18.25 -5.39
CA ASN A 402 3.83 -17.81 -5.06
C ASN A 402 4.20 -16.56 -5.86
N VAL A 403 4.92 -15.65 -5.22
CA VAL A 403 5.63 -14.58 -5.92
C VAL A 403 6.69 -15.21 -6.83
N SER A 404 6.84 -14.71 -8.05
CA SER A 404 7.90 -15.15 -8.97
C SER A 404 9.29 -15.00 -8.32
N ASP A 405 10.18 -15.98 -8.53
CA ASP A 405 11.52 -15.97 -7.96
C ASP A 405 12.32 -14.71 -8.31
N SER A 406 12.12 -14.18 -9.52
CA SER A 406 12.73 -12.92 -9.97
C SER A 406 12.29 -11.68 -9.19
N LEU A 407 11.12 -11.72 -8.55
CA LEU A 407 10.56 -10.65 -7.73
C LEU A 407 10.67 -10.90 -6.22
N ALA A 408 11.03 -12.12 -5.81
CA ALA A 408 11.00 -12.55 -4.42
C ALA A 408 11.91 -11.71 -3.50
N THR A 409 13.06 -11.23 -3.98
CA THR A 409 14.00 -10.41 -3.19
C THR A 409 13.52 -8.99 -2.94
N SER A 410 12.58 -8.48 -3.76
CA SER A 410 12.02 -7.14 -3.67
C SER A 410 10.56 -7.11 -3.21
N SER A 411 9.94 -8.27 -2.99
CA SER A 411 8.56 -8.39 -2.57
C SER A 411 8.42 -8.63 -1.06
N SER A 412 7.27 -8.22 -0.51
CA SER A 412 6.86 -8.51 0.87
C SER A 412 6.74 -10.02 1.15
N PRO A 413 6.68 -10.45 2.42
CA PRO A 413 6.49 -11.85 2.79
C PRO A 413 5.21 -12.48 2.24
N ALA A 414 4.14 -11.73 2.20
CA ALA A 414 2.89 -12.04 1.52
C ALA A 414 2.18 -10.73 1.15
N PHE A 415 1.18 -10.82 0.26
CA PHE A 415 0.24 -9.72 0.00
C PHE A 415 -1.07 -10.25 -0.58
N TYR A 416 -2.15 -9.59 -0.21
CA TYR A 416 -3.44 -9.80 -0.82
C TYR A 416 -3.59 -8.87 -2.04
N MET A 417 -3.89 -9.44 -3.21
CA MET A 417 -4.17 -8.66 -4.40
C MET A 417 -5.67 -8.35 -4.46
N ILE A 418 -6.01 -7.08 -4.28
CA ILE A 418 -7.41 -6.63 -4.36
C ILE A 418 -7.94 -6.88 -5.78
N PRO A 419 -8.99 -7.71 -5.94
CA PRO A 419 -9.55 -7.98 -7.26
C PRO A 419 -10.41 -6.81 -7.75
N PRO A 420 -10.78 -6.78 -9.05
CA PRO A 420 -11.80 -5.88 -9.57
C PRO A 420 -13.08 -5.89 -8.73
N ILE A 421 -13.76 -4.76 -8.63
CA ILE A 421 -14.95 -4.61 -7.77
C ILE A 421 -16.14 -5.49 -8.21
N ASP A 422 -16.17 -5.87 -9.47
CA ASP A 422 -17.14 -6.78 -10.09
C ASP A 422 -16.55 -8.19 -10.33
N ASN A 423 -15.49 -8.54 -9.56
CA ASN A 423 -14.78 -9.81 -9.69
C ASN A 423 -15.71 -11.03 -9.48
N THR A 424 -15.61 -11.98 -10.39
CA THR A 424 -16.34 -13.26 -10.35
C THR A 424 -15.40 -14.47 -10.21
N ARG A 425 -14.09 -14.25 -10.06
CA ARG A 425 -13.04 -15.28 -10.16
C ARG A 425 -12.43 -15.70 -8.83
N GLY A 426 -12.77 -15.02 -7.74
CA GLY A 426 -12.22 -15.26 -6.42
C GLY A 426 -11.08 -14.31 -6.05
N GLU A 427 -10.55 -14.53 -4.86
CA GLU A 427 -9.54 -13.70 -4.22
C GLU A 427 -8.14 -14.32 -4.41
N THR A 428 -7.07 -13.54 -4.37
CA THR A 428 -5.70 -14.08 -4.50
C THR A 428 -4.80 -13.55 -3.40
N ILE A 429 -4.13 -14.45 -2.68
CA ILE A 429 -3.06 -14.13 -1.73
C ILE A 429 -1.74 -14.61 -2.33
N TYR A 430 -0.79 -13.69 -2.48
CA TYR A 430 0.56 -14.02 -2.91
C TYR A 430 1.45 -14.28 -1.70
N ILE A 431 2.28 -15.31 -1.78
CA ILE A 431 3.26 -15.65 -0.74
C ILE A 431 4.65 -15.66 -1.36
N ASN A 432 5.57 -14.99 -0.70
CA ASN A 432 6.95 -14.96 -1.11
C ASN A 432 7.66 -16.24 -0.64
N PRO A 433 8.20 -17.06 -1.57
CA PRO A 433 8.86 -18.33 -1.22
C PRO A 433 10.03 -18.18 -0.24
N LEU A 434 10.68 -17.00 -0.20
CA LEU A 434 11.79 -16.73 0.72
C LEU A 434 11.35 -16.68 2.19
N PHE A 435 10.05 -16.53 2.46
CA PHE A 435 9.48 -16.39 3.81
C PHE A 435 8.59 -17.56 4.22
N THR A 436 8.46 -18.60 3.40
CA THR A 436 7.62 -19.77 3.68
C THR A 436 8.19 -20.69 4.77
N ASN A 437 9.47 -20.59 5.08
CA ASN A 437 10.07 -21.32 6.21
C ASN A 437 9.64 -20.66 7.53
N ASN A 438 8.52 -21.12 8.05
CA ASN A 438 7.80 -20.60 9.19
C ASN A 438 8.49 -20.95 10.53
N GLU A 439 9.77 -20.64 10.66
CA GLU A 439 10.53 -20.95 11.88
C GLU A 439 10.07 -20.13 13.10
N ASN A 440 9.29 -19.04 12.89
CA ASN A 440 9.05 -18.01 13.90
C ASN A 440 7.59 -17.65 14.14
N GLY A 441 6.62 -18.35 13.59
CA GLY A 441 5.19 -18.00 13.74
C GLY A 441 4.74 -16.73 12.95
N ASN A 442 5.67 -16.00 12.35
CA ASN A 442 5.36 -14.74 11.65
C ASN A 442 4.41 -14.94 10.45
N LEU A 443 4.49 -16.10 9.77
CA LEU A 443 3.58 -16.37 8.66
C LEU A 443 2.11 -16.45 9.13
N PHE A 444 1.84 -16.90 10.36
CA PHE A 444 0.49 -16.94 10.89
C PHE A 444 -0.11 -15.52 11.03
N THR A 445 0.63 -14.61 11.64
CA THR A 445 0.17 -13.22 11.82
C THR A 445 0.17 -12.44 10.51
N THR A 446 1.14 -12.70 9.61
CA THR A 446 1.13 -12.16 8.25
C THR A 446 -0.11 -12.61 7.47
N LEU A 447 -0.50 -13.88 7.55
CA LEU A 447 -1.72 -14.37 6.90
C LEU A 447 -2.99 -13.92 7.60
N ALA A 448 -2.93 -13.56 8.88
CA ALA A 448 -4.02 -12.84 9.53
C ALA A 448 -4.18 -11.43 8.97
N HIS A 449 -3.08 -10.73 8.70
CA HIS A 449 -3.04 -9.41 8.07
C HIS A 449 -3.59 -9.46 6.62
N GLU A 450 -3.09 -10.38 5.79
CA GLU A 450 -3.44 -10.44 4.36
C GLU A 450 -4.79 -11.14 4.11
N GLY A 451 -5.14 -12.14 4.92
CA GLY A 451 -6.29 -13.01 4.70
C GLY A 451 -7.42 -12.79 5.69
N PHE A 452 -7.45 -13.60 6.76
CA PHE A 452 -8.53 -13.66 7.75
C PHE A 452 -8.01 -13.33 9.16
N PRO A 453 -8.54 -12.27 9.81
CA PRO A 453 -9.61 -11.33 9.41
C PRO A 453 -9.11 -10.03 8.75
N GLY A 454 -7.95 -10.04 8.08
CA GLY A 454 -7.29 -8.88 7.50
C GLY A 454 -7.88 -8.39 6.17
N HIS A 455 -6.99 -8.06 5.22
CA HIS A 455 -7.35 -7.38 3.97
C HIS A 455 -8.39 -8.11 3.12
N LEU A 456 -8.22 -9.41 2.87
CA LEU A 456 -9.19 -10.20 2.10
C LEU A 456 -10.57 -10.15 2.76
N TYR A 457 -10.63 -10.43 4.05
CA TYR A 457 -11.90 -10.42 4.77
C TYR A 457 -12.53 -9.02 4.81
N GLN A 458 -11.75 -7.97 5.06
CA GLN A 458 -12.20 -6.58 5.06
C GLN A 458 -12.81 -6.19 3.71
N THR A 459 -12.11 -6.49 2.62
CA THR A 459 -12.54 -6.17 1.25
C THR A 459 -13.83 -6.90 0.90
N VAL A 460 -13.87 -8.22 1.10
CA VAL A 460 -15.07 -9.03 0.82
C VAL A 460 -16.26 -8.60 1.69
N TYR A 461 -16.01 -8.30 2.98
CA TYR A 461 -17.08 -7.83 3.87
C TYR A 461 -17.68 -6.51 3.38
N PHE A 462 -16.82 -5.54 3.06
CA PHE A 462 -17.28 -4.24 2.59
C PHE A 462 -18.01 -4.34 1.24
N ASN A 463 -17.49 -5.12 0.29
CA ASN A 463 -18.13 -5.36 -1.01
C ASN A 463 -19.54 -5.98 -0.84
N ASN A 464 -19.71 -6.88 0.13
CA ASN A 464 -21.00 -7.48 0.45
C ASN A 464 -22.04 -6.48 1.05
N THR A 465 -21.61 -5.30 1.50
CA THR A 465 -22.56 -4.22 1.89
C THR A 465 -23.19 -3.51 0.70
N ASN A 466 -22.79 -3.85 -0.52
CA ASN A 466 -23.18 -3.22 -1.77
C ASN A 466 -23.01 -1.68 -1.75
N PRO A 467 -21.77 -1.20 -1.54
CA PRO A 467 -21.48 0.22 -1.54
C PRO A 467 -21.62 0.82 -2.94
N ASN A 468 -21.81 2.15 -3.02
CA ASN A 468 -21.65 2.83 -4.31
C ASN A 468 -20.21 2.60 -4.82
N PRO A 469 -19.99 2.29 -6.13
CA PRO A 469 -18.67 1.98 -6.68
C PRO A 469 -17.58 3.02 -6.36
N ILE A 470 -17.93 4.32 -6.29
CA ILE A 470 -16.97 5.36 -5.92
C ILE A 470 -16.35 5.13 -4.53
N ARG A 471 -17.09 4.49 -3.58
CA ARG A 471 -16.59 4.18 -2.24
C ARG A 471 -15.51 3.11 -2.24
N GLN A 472 -15.49 2.23 -3.23
CA GLN A 472 -14.53 1.13 -3.34
C GLN A 472 -13.17 1.58 -3.88
N ILE A 473 -13.13 2.78 -4.48
CA ILE A 473 -11.89 3.38 -5.01
C ILE A 473 -11.37 4.56 -4.17
N LEU A 474 -12.08 4.97 -3.12
CA LEU A 474 -11.56 5.97 -2.18
C LEU A 474 -10.42 5.37 -1.37
N ASN A 475 -9.26 6.04 -1.41
CA ASN A 475 -8.06 5.57 -0.74
C ASN A 475 -7.95 6.12 0.70
N TYR A 476 -8.02 5.23 1.69
CA TYR A 476 -7.83 5.53 3.12
C TYR A 476 -6.82 4.54 3.72
N PRO A 477 -5.51 4.69 3.44
CA PRO A 477 -4.50 3.72 3.87
C PRO A 477 -4.51 3.48 5.37
N GLY A 478 -4.67 4.51 6.19
CA GLY A 478 -4.73 4.37 7.65
C GLY A 478 -5.90 3.52 8.14
N PHE A 479 -7.04 3.53 7.45
CA PHE A 479 -8.13 2.61 7.76
C PHE A 479 -7.80 1.18 7.31
N VAL A 480 -7.28 1.00 6.11
CA VAL A 480 -7.03 -0.31 5.51
C VAL A 480 -5.88 -1.02 6.22
N GLU A 481 -4.72 -0.36 6.31
CA GLU A 481 -3.52 -0.89 6.96
C GLU A 481 -3.67 -0.92 8.49
N GLY A 482 -4.32 0.10 9.05
CA GLY A 482 -4.62 0.13 10.47
C GLY A 482 -5.50 -1.03 10.92
N TRP A 483 -6.53 -1.39 10.12
CA TRP A 483 -7.33 -2.59 10.36
C TRP A 483 -6.49 -3.85 10.28
N ALA A 484 -5.72 -4.03 9.22
CA ALA A 484 -4.92 -5.22 9.02
C ALA A 484 -3.86 -5.38 10.12
N THR A 485 -3.21 -4.28 10.56
CA THR A 485 -2.28 -4.27 11.70
C THR A 485 -3.00 -4.58 13.01
N TYR A 486 -4.18 -4.01 13.23
CA TYR A 486 -4.99 -4.28 14.43
C TYR A 486 -5.37 -5.75 14.54
N VAL A 487 -5.80 -6.38 13.45
CA VAL A 487 -6.17 -7.80 13.46
C VAL A 487 -4.96 -8.71 13.47
N GLU A 488 -3.84 -8.32 12.89
CA GLU A 488 -2.56 -9.00 13.01
C GLU A 488 -2.14 -9.11 14.49
N LEU A 489 -2.14 -7.99 15.21
CA LEU A 489 -1.83 -7.97 16.63
C LEU A 489 -2.81 -8.81 17.46
N ASN A 490 -4.09 -8.79 17.12
CA ASN A 490 -5.10 -9.61 17.81
C ASN A 490 -4.96 -11.11 17.48
N SER A 491 -4.40 -11.46 16.32
CA SER A 491 -4.28 -12.87 15.88
C SER A 491 -3.36 -13.70 16.76
N TYR A 492 -2.46 -13.08 17.50
CA TYR A 492 -1.62 -13.79 18.47
C TYR A 492 -2.43 -14.58 19.51
N GLN A 493 -3.66 -14.14 19.85
CA GLN A 493 -4.56 -14.88 20.73
C GLN A 493 -5.08 -16.20 20.12
N TYR A 494 -5.04 -16.33 18.80
CA TYR A 494 -5.47 -17.53 18.06
C TYR A 494 -4.35 -18.53 17.82
N MET A 495 -3.12 -18.16 18.16
CA MET A 495 -2.01 -19.13 18.12
C MET A 495 -2.25 -20.19 19.18
N ASP A 496 -2.18 -21.48 18.79
CA ASP A 496 -2.43 -22.61 19.67
C ASP A 496 -1.22 -22.86 20.61
N TYR A 497 -0.88 -21.84 21.38
CA TYR A 497 0.11 -21.95 22.45
C TYR A 497 -0.54 -22.45 23.74
N PRO A 498 0.12 -23.34 24.49
CA PRO A 498 -0.30 -23.67 25.85
C PRO A 498 -0.50 -22.40 26.69
N LYS A 499 -1.47 -22.41 27.64
CA LYS A 499 -1.69 -21.26 28.55
C LYS A 499 -0.42 -20.79 29.25
N SER A 500 0.53 -21.69 29.51
CA SER A 500 1.85 -21.37 30.08
C SER A 500 2.71 -20.49 29.14
N MET A 501 2.35 -20.36 27.88
CA MET A 501 3.04 -19.53 26.87
C MET A 501 2.27 -18.27 26.47
N GLU A 502 1.17 -17.91 27.15
CA GLU A 502 0.42 -16.67 26.86
C GLU A 502 1.29 -15.41 26.91
N SER A 503 2.25 -15.36 27.82
CA SER A 503 3.22 -14.26 27.89
C SER A 503 4.12 -14.15 26.66
N LEU A 504 4.33 -15.23 25.91
CA LEU A 504 5.07 -15.21 24.66
C LEU A 504 4.35 -14.37 23.59
N CYS A 505 3.01 -14.51 23.49
CA CYS A 505 2.21 -13.67 22.58
C CYS A 505 2.37 -12.18 22.89
N LYS A 506 2.41 -11.82 24.19
CA LYS A 506 2.63 -10.43 24.62
C LYS A 506 4.01 -9.90 24.23
N LEU A 507 5.04 -10.75 24.26
CA LEU A 507 6.38 -10.38 23.81
C LEU A 507 6.41 -10.11 22.30
N TYR A 508 5.80 -10.99 21.47
CA TYR A 508 5.74 -10.80 20.03
C TYR A 508 4.88 -9.60 19.62
N GLN A 509 3.71 -9.42 20.26
CA GLN A 509 2.89 -8.22 20.06
C GLN A 509 3.66 -6.94 20.40
N GLY A 510 4.36 -6.95 21.55
CA GLY A 510 5.18 -5.82 21.96
C GLY A 510 6.30 -5.51 20.98
N ASP A 511 6.95 -6.53 20.42
CA ASP A 511 8.00 -6.38 19.42
C ASP A 511 7.46 -5.72 18.13
N THR A 512 6.32 -6.18 17.63
CA THR A 512 5.66 -5.57 16.46
C THR A 512 5.30 -4.10 16.71
N ILE A 513 4.70 -3.78 17.87
CA ILE A 513 4.35 -2.40 18.23
C ILE A 513 5.60 -1.53 18.35
N ILE A 514 6.67 -2.01 18.99
CA ILE A 514 7.94 -1.29 19.13
C ILE A 514 8.54 -1.00 17.75
N SER A 515 8.55 -1.98 16.86
CA SER A 515 9.08 -1.81 15.49
C SER A 515 8.31 -0.74 14.71
N LEU A 516 6.98 -0.78 14.74
CA LEU A 516 6.12 0.21 14.09
C LEU A 516 6.27 1.60 14.71
N ALA A 517 6.34 1.69 16.05
CA ALA A 517 6.53 2.95 16.76
C ALA A 517 7.88 3.60 16.44
N ILE A 518 8.97 2.81 16.40
CA ILE A 518 10.30 3.28 16.00
C ILE A 518 10.28 3.80 14.56
N SER A 519 9.71 3.02 13.63
CA SER A 519 9.63 3.39 12.22
C SER A 519 8.82 4.67 12.02
N SER A 520 7.67 4.78 12.68
CA SER A 520 6.81 5.96 12.64
C SER A 520 7.46 7.19 13.29
N ARG A 521 8.17 7.01 14.41
CA ARG A 521 8.87 8.12 15.08
C ARG A 521 10.03 8.65 14.24
N ILE A 522 10.75 7.76 13.56
CA ILE A 522 11.83 8.14 12.65
C ILE A 522 11.27 8.84 11.41
N ASP A 523 10.16 8.38 10.86
CA ASP A 523 9.48 9.05 9.74
C ASP A 523 9.11 10.50 10.09
N LEU A 524 8.44 10.71 11.23
CA LEU A 524 8.12 12.03 11.76
C LEU A 524 9.39 12.86 12.03
N GLY A 525 10.43 12.24 12.58
CA GLY A 525 11.71 12.91 12.86
C GLY A 525 12.38 13.41 11.58
N VAL A 526 12.50 12.55 10.58
CA VAL A 526 13.21 12.86 9.33
C VAL A 526 12.39 13.84 8.47
N ASN A 527 11.10 13.58 8.30
CA ASN A 527 10.27 14.34 7.35
C ASN A 527 9.62 15.59 7.95
N TYR A 528 9.54 15.71 9.29
CA TYR A 528 8.96 16.87 9.96
C TYR A 528 9.94 17.63 10.86
N GLU A 529 10.75 16.94 11.67
CA GLU A 529 11.68 17.59 12.62
C GLU A 529 13.09 17.84 12.05
N ASN A 530 13.35 17.43 10.81
CA ASN A 530 14.63 17.61 10.11
C ASN A 530 15.78 16.74 10.66
N TRP A 531 15.46 15.54 11.15
CA TRP A 531 16.46 14.61 11.63
C TRP A 531 17.42 14.18 10.53
N THR A 532 18.70 14.10 10.90
CA THR A 532 19.77 13.51 10.12
C THR A 532 19.91 12.02 10.43
N LEU A 533 20.72 11.30 9.65
CA LEU A 533 21.03 9.90 9.97
C LEU A 533 21.73 9.77 11.34
N SER A 534 22.56 10.75 11.72
CA SER A 534 23.16 10.79 13.07
C SER A 534 22.10 10.87 14.18
N ASP A 535 21.04 11.67 13.98
CA ASP A 535 19.93 11.77 14.95
C ASP A 535 19.17 10.44 15.05
N VAL A 536 18.94 9.77 13.92
CA VAL A 536 18.29 8.43 13.90
C VAL A 536 19.16 7.41 14.64
N LYS A 537 20.47 7.38 14.41
CA LYS A 537 21.37 6.48 15.14
C LYS A 537 21.32 6.75 16.65
N LYS A 538 21.37 8.02 17.02
CA LYS A 538 21.26 8.43 18.42
C LYS A 538 19.91 8.02 19.03
N PHE A 539 18.80 8.16 18.31
CA PHE A 539 17.48 7.73 18.77
C PHE A 539 17.43 6.23 19.07
N PHE A 540 18.03 5.38 18.22
CA PHE A 540 18.16 3.95 18.50
C PHE A 540 18.95 3.70 19.79
N GLU A 541 20.10 4.34 19.96
CA GLU A 541 20.99 4.17 21.11
C GLU A 541 20.35 4.67 22.41
N ASP A 542 19.68 5.82 22.40
CA ASP A 542 18.99 6.41 23.54
C ASP A 542 17.83 5.49 24.05
N ASN A 543 17.23 4.72 23.15
CA ASN A 543 16.19 3.75 23.49
C ASN A 543 16.71 2.32 23.73
N GLY A 544 18.04 2.13 23.73
CA GLY A 544 18.67 0.84 24.02
C GLY A 544 18.69 -0.16 22.86
N PHE A 545 18.41 0.29 21.64
CA PHE A 545 18.44 -0.52 20.42
C PHE A 545 19.78 -0.42 19.69
N ASN A 546 20.05 -1.39 18.83
CA ASN A 546 21.21 -1.37 17.95
C ASN A 546 20.93 -0.49 16.72
N SER A 547 21.81 0.47 16.44
CA SER A 547 21.71 1.39 15.31
C SER A 547 22.09 0.78 13.95
N TYR A 548 22.32 -0.55 13.87
CA TYR A 548 22.71 -1.24 12.62
C TYR A 548 21.74 -0.99 11.46
N TYR A 549 20.44 -0.95 11.75
CA TYR A 549 19.40 -0.73 10.74
C TYR A 549 19.03 0.73 10.50
N ALA A 550 19.64 1.66 11.25
CA ALA A 550 19.33 3.09 11.15
C ALA A 550 19.43 3.62 9.72
N ASN A 551 20.48 3.19 8.99
CA ASN A 551 20.70 3.61 7.61
C ASN A 551 19.57 3.18 6.67
N ASN A 552 19.16 1.92 6.74
CA ASN A 552 18.11 1.38 5.88
C ASN A 552 16.76 2.04 6.19
N LEU A 553 16.43 2.21 7.47
CA LEU A 553 15.18 2.83 7.87
C LEU A 553 15.14 4.32 7.52
N TYR A 554 16.27 5.04 7.72
CA TYR A 554 16.40 6.43 7.29
C TYR A 554 16.12 6.58 5.79
N THR A 555 16.78 5.76 4.97
CA THR A 555 16.58 5.77 3.51
C THR A 555 15.14 5.46 3.15
N TYR A 556 14.55 4.45 3.78
CA TYR A 556 13.17 4.05 3.49
C TYR A 556 12.15 5.16 3.80
N VAL A 557 12.25 5.84 4.94
CA VAL A 557 11.30 6.93 5.28
C VAL A 557 11.47 8.17 4.41
N VAL A 558 12.63 8.35 3.77
CA VAL A 558 12.83 9.36 2.72
C VAL A 558 12.20 8.93 1.40
N GLU A 559 12.31 7.65 1.03
CA GLU A 559 11.70 7.08 -0.19
C GLU A 559 10.16 7.02 -0.10
N ALA A 560 9.63 6.69 1.07
CA ALA A 560 8.20 6.46 1.30
C ALA A 560 7.71 7.19 2.57
N PRO A 561 7.69 8.53 2.56
CA PRO A 561 7.27 9.31 3.72
C PRO A 561 5.82 9.04 4.10
N ALA A 562 5.56 8.97 5.40
CA ALA A 562 4.27 8.66 6.02
C ALA A 562 3.74 7.22 5.77
N ASN A 563 4.52 6.33 5.14
CA ASN A 563 4.05 4.97 4.89
C ASN A 563 3.83 4.18 6.19
N TYR A 564 4.84 4.12 7.08
CA TYR A 564 4.68 3.40 8.37
C TYR A 564 3.59 3.98 9.27
N LEU A 565 3.29 5.28 9.10
CA LEU A 565 2.23 5.92 9.87
C LEU A 565 0.85 5.38 9.54
N SER A 566 0.58 4.93 8.31
CA SER A 566 -0.71 4.32 7.95
C SER A 566 -0.99 3.06 8.78
N TYR A 567 0.01 2.21 8.96
CA TYR A 567 -0.06 0.99 9.77
C TYR A 567 -0.23 1.31 11.26
N PHE A 568 0.72 2.06 11.78
CA PHE A 568 0.83 2.30 13.22
C PHE A 568 -0.27 3.22 13.75
N ILE A 569 -0.41 4.41 13.17
CA ILE A 569 -1.41 5.38 13.61
C ILE A 569 -2.81 4.87 13.31
N GLY A 570 -3.03 4.24 12.14
CA GLY A 570 -4.30 3.62 11.81
C GLY A 570 -4.72 2.57 12.84
N CYS A 571 -3.80 1.70 13.26
CA CYS A 571 -4.04 0.73 14.31
C CYS A 571 -4.38 1.39 15.67
N LEU A 572 -3.64 2.43 16.06
CA LEU A 572 -3.89 3.16 17.31
C LEU A 572 -5.25 3.88 17.32
N GLU A 573 -5.64 4.48 16.20
CA GLU A 573 -6.96 5.12 16.04
C GLU A 573 -8.10 4.10 16.19
N ILE A 574 -7.95 2.90 15.63
CA ILE A 574 -8.93 1.81 15.79
C ILE A 574 -8.99 1.35 17.25
N GLN A 575 -7.84 1.21 17.91
CA GLN A 575 -7.79 0.84 19.34
C GLN A 575 -8.41 1.92 20.23
N GLU A 576 -8.12 3.19 19.98
CA GLU A 576 -8.73 4.32 20.69
C GLU A 576 -10.25 4.31 20.52
N LEU A 577 -10.74 4.14 19.30
CA LEU A 577 -12.16 4.07 19.01
C LEU A 577 -12.84 2.86 19.67
N LYS A 578 -12.17 1.70 19.71
CA LYS A 578 -12.63 0.51 20.43
C LYS A 578 -12.79 0.80 21.93
N ASN A 579 -11.80 1.46 22.53
CA ASN A 579 -11.85 1.83 23.96
C ASN A 579 -13.02 2.79 24.25
N GLU A 580 -13.23 3.80 23.40
CA GLU A 580 -14.38 4.71 23.53
C GLU A 580 -15.71 3.96 23.39
N TYR A 581 -15.81 3.04 22.44
CA TYR A 581 -17.00 2.20 22.24
C TYR A 581 -17.26 1.31 23.46
N GLN A 582 -16.22 0.70 24.05
CA GLN A 582 -16.32 -0.08 25.27
C GLN A 582 -16.83 0.77 26.46
N LEU A 583 -16.28 1.97 26.63
CA LEU A 583 -16.71 2.89 27.68
C LEU A 583 -18.17 3.33 27.54
N MET A 584 -18.64 3.48 26.30
CA MET A 584 -20.02 3.87 25.99
C MET A 584 -21.01 2.73 26.30
N TYR A 585 -20.73 1.52 25.81
CA TYR A 585 -21.65 0.39 25.87
C TYR A 585 -21.51 -0.47 27.13
N LYS A 586 -20.39 -0.38 27.86
CA LYS A 586 -20.15 -1.06 29.15
C LYS A 586 -20.59 -2.54 29.15
N ASP A 587 -21.56 -2.89 29.97
CA ASP A 587 -22.06 -4.27 30.11
C ASP A 587 -22.74 -4.82 28.83
N THR A 588 -23.12 -3.95 27.91
CA THR A 588 -23.69 -4.33 26.61
C THR A 588 -22.67 -4.34 25.46
N TYR A 589 -21.41 -4.12 25.78
CA TYR A 589 -20.34 -4.16 24.80
C TYR A 589 -20.23 -5.52 24.12
N SER A 590 -20.06 -5.48 22.79
CA SER A 590 -19.76 -6.65 21.99
C SER A 590 -18.64 -6.29 21.00
N GLU A 591 -17.54 -7.03 21.07
CA GLU A 591 -16.42 -6.87 20.12
C GLU A 591 -16.87 -7.11 18.69
N LYS A 592 -17.68 -8.16 18.49
CA LYS A 592 -18.25 -8.48 17.18
C LYS A 592 -19.10 -7.34 16.59
N GLU A 593 -19.92 -6.67 17.41
CA GLU A 593 -20.72 -5.53 16.95
C GLU A 593 -19.85 -4.30 16.65
N PHE A 594 -18.79 -4.08 17.41
CA PHE A 594 -17.80 -3.05 17.11
C PHE A 594 -17.16 -3.28 15.75
N HIS A 595 -16.62 -4.50 15.51
CA HIS A 595 -16.02 -4.86 14.24
C HIS A 595 -17.02 -4.78 13.08
N LYS A 596 -18.26 -5.19 13.31
CA LYS A 596 -19.35 -5.10 12.33
C LYS A 596 -19.60 -3.66 11.91
N LYS A 597 -19.79 -2.74 12.85
CA LYS A 597 -20.01 -1.31 12.57
C LYS A 597 -18.85 -0.71 11.79
N LEU A 598 -17.60 -1.04 12.17
CA LEU A 598 -16.40 -0.57 11.49
C LEU A 598 -16.36 -1.04 10.03
N LEU A 599 -16.57 -2.33 9.79
CA LEU A 599 -16.54 -2.93 8.46
C LEU A 599 -17.72 -2.48 7.58
N GLU A 600 -18.91 -2.28 8.15
CA GLU A 600 -20.09 -1.76 7.43
C GLU A 600 -19.92 -0.28 7.04
N THR A 601 -19.25 0.51 7.88
CA THR A 601 -18.89 1.89 7.53
C THR A 601 -17.90 1.90 6.38
N GLY A 602 -16.94 0.97 6.38
CA GLY A 602 -15.93 0.80 5.34
C GLY A 602 -14.87 1.91 5.33
N PRO A 603 -13.95 1.90 4.34
CA PRO A 603 -12.82 2.84 4.29
C PRO A 603 -13.24 4.30 4.38
N CYS A 604 -12.70 5.02 5.38
CA CYS A 604 -12.94 6.44 5.65
C CYS A 604 -11.88 7.03 6.59
N ASP A 605 -11.89 8.35 6.77
CA ASP A 605 -11.11 9.01 7.81
C ASP A 605 -11.67 8.72 9.21
N PHE A 606 -10.82 8.80 10.24
CA PHE A 606 -11.19 8.40 11.59
C PHE A 606 -12.19 9.33 12.27
N ASP A 607 -12.23 10.61 11.95
CA ASP A 607 -13.28 11.53 12.45
C ASP A 607 -14.66 11.12 11.92
N THR A 608 -14.72 10.75 10.65
CA THR A 608 -15.94 10.22 10.03
C THR A 608 -16.31 8.87 10.65
N LEU A 609 -15.35 7.95 10.78
CA LEU A 609 -15.57 6.63 11.38
C LEU A 609 -16.13 6.74 12.79
N LYS A 610 -15.51 7.57 13.63
CA LYS A 610 -15.93 7.84 15.00
C LYS A 610 -17.39 8.30 15.08
N LYS A 611 -17.76 9.23 14.20
CA LYS A 611 -19.14 9.74 14.13
C LYS A 611 -20.16 8.63 13.83
N TYR A 612 -19.84 7.68 12.95
CA TYR A 612 -20.77 6.62 12.56
C TYR A 612 -20.78 5.42 13.53
N ILE A 613 -19.71 5.18 14.26
CA ILE A 613 -19.63 4.08 15.24
C ILE A 613 -20.23 4.46 16.59
N LEU A 614 -20.02 5.69 17.04
CA LEU A 614 -20.44 6.13 18.39
C LEU A 614 -21.85 6.75 18.42
N ASN A 615 -22.47 7.01 17.28
CA ASN A 615 -23.87 7.44 17.19
C ASN A 615 -24.77 6.22 16.87
#